data_c7a98f02a32efb73ea52136044e73351
#
_entry.id   c7a98f02a32efb73ea52136044e73351
#
_cell.length_a   1.000
_cell.length_b   1.000
_cell.length_c   1.000
_cell.angle_alpha   90.00
_cell.angle_beta   90.00
_cell.angle_gamma   90.00
#
_symmetry.space_group_name_H-M   'P 1'
#
loop_
_entity.id
_entity.type
_entity.pdbx_description
1 polymer ?
#
loop_
_entity_poly.entity_id
_entity_poly.type
_entity_poly.pdbx_seq_one_letter_code
_entity_poly.pdbx_strand_id
1 'polypeptide(L)'
;MSQIKNNFIESVGNTPLIKLKAASEITGCNIYGKAEYLNPGGSVKDRAALALIKDAQEKKLISEGGIVVEGTAGNTGIGLCLLGNSLGYKTIIVTVSYTHLTLPTTFGV
;
A
#
# COMPACT_ATOMS: atom_id res chain seq x y z
N MET A 1 21.33 7.31 -12.47
CA MET A 1 20.04 6.76 -12.01
C MET A 1 19.19 7.87 -11.45
N SER A 2 17.96 7.96 -11.90
CA SER A 2 17.06 9.01 -11.44
C SER A 2 16.53 8.72 -10.04
N GLN A 3 16.54 9.73 -9.17
CA GLN A 3 15.91 9.67 -7.86
C GLN A 3 14.46 10.14 -7.90
N ILE A 4 14.05 10.69 -9.04
CA ILE A 4 12.70 11.21 -9.22
C ILE A 4 11.76 10.08 -9.66
N LYS A 5 10.62 9.96 -8.97
CA LYS A 5 9.55 9.04 -9.34
C LYS A 5 8.43 9.83 -9.99
N ASN A 6 7.84 9.28 -11.04
CA ASN A 6 6.77 9.95 -11.78
C ASN A 6 5.42 9.88 -11.07
N ASN A 7 5.24 8.87 -10.23
CA ASN A 7 4.01 8.69 -9.46
C ASN A 7 4.29 7.81 -8.22
N PHE A 8 3.30 7.68 -7.38
CA PHE A 8 3.42 6.87 -6.15
C PHE A 8 3.65 5.39 -6.43
N ILE A 9 3.16 4.88 -7.55
CA ILE A 9 3.29 3.46 -7.91
C ILE A 9 4.75 3.06 -8.02
N GLU A 10 5.58 3.91 -8.56
CA GLU A 10 7.03 3.64 -8.72
C GLU A 10 7.76 3.55 -7.38
N SER A 11 7.16 4.05 -6.32
CA SER A 11 7.74 4.01 -4.97
C SER A 11 7.38 2.74 -4.20
N VAL A 12 6.37 2.01 -4.66
CA VAL A 12 5.92 0.81 -3.96
C VAL A 12 7.00 -0.27 -4.00
N GLY A 13 7.33 -0.82 -2.84
CA GLY A 13 8.26 -1.94 -2.75
C GLY A 13 9.74 -1.58 -2.74
N ASN A 14 10.08 -0.32 -2.91
CA ASN A 14 11.49 0.13 -2.84
C ASN A 14 11.88 0.48 -1.41
N THR A 15 11.57 -0.40 -0.48
CA THR A 15 11.81 -0.18 0.94
C THR A 15 13.18 -0.66 1.35
N PRO A 16 13.85 0.04 2.27
CA PRO A 16 15.18 -0.36 2.72
C PRO A 16 15.16 -1.56 3.66
N LEU A 17 16.27 -2.27 3.68
CA LEU A 17 16.53 -3.30 4.67
C LEU A 17 17.40 -2.68 5.76
N ILE A 18 16.92 -2.69 6.99
CA ILE A 18 17.55 -1.99 8.11
C ILE A 18 17.99 -2.99 9.17
N LYS A 19 19.24 -2.88 9.63
CA LYS A 19 19.72 -3.71 10.73
C LYS A 19 19.07 -3.25 12.03
N LEU A 20 18.47 -4.19 12.75
CA LEU A 20 17.86 -3.94 14.05
C LEU A 20 18.91 -4.12 15.13
N LYS A 21 19.49 -3.02 15.58
CA LYS A 21 20.65 -3.00 16.46
C LYS A 21 20.39 -3.74 17.79
N ALA A 22 19.33 -3.36 18.48
CA ALA A 22 19.01 -3.95 19.78
C ALA A 22 18.77 -5.45 19.70
N ALA A 23 17.95 -5.88 18.75
CA ALA A 23 17.65 -7.30 18.56
C ALA A 23 18.92 -8.07 18.16
N SER A 24 19.76 -7.48 17.34
CA SER A 24 21.02 -8.10 16.93
C SER A 24 21.98 -8.26 18.09
N GLU A 25 22.10 -7.26 18.93
CA GLU A 25 22.98 -7.31 20.11
C GLU A 25 22.53 -8.35 21.15
N ILE A 26 21.22 -8.38 21.43
CA ILE A 26 20.64 -9.32 22.41
C ILE A 26 20.82 -10.76 21.98
N THR A 27 20.63 -11.05 20.70
CA THR A 27 20.66 -12.43 20.18
C THR A 27 22.03 -12.88 19.72
N GLY A 28 22.95 -11.97 19.50
CA GLY A 28 24.24 -12.28 18.88
C GLY A 28 24.14 -12.61 17.40
N CYS A 29 22.98 -12.34 16.78
CA CYS A 29 22.73 -12.58 15.36
C CYS A 29 22.60 -11.26 14.62
N ASN A 30 22.70 -11.31 13.30
CA ASN A 30 22.39 -10.16 12.47
C ASN A 30 20.92 -10.21 12.10
N ILE A 31 20.12 -9.34 12.70
CA ILE A 31 18.68 -9.28 12.47
C ILE A 31 18.35 -8.02 11.69
N TYR A 32 17.63 -8.18 10.61
CA TYR A 32 17.25 -7.08 9.71
C TYR A 32 15.74 -6.97 9.62
N GLY A 33 15.25 -5.74 9.48
CA GLY A 33 13.85 -5.47 9.25
C GLY A 33 13.66 -4.80 7.89
N LYS A 34 12.71 -5.27 7.14
CA LYS A 34 12.29 -4.62 5.89
C LYS A 34 11.35 -3.47 6.25
N ALA A 35 11.74 -2.24 5.96
CA ALA A 35 11.02 -1.05 6.40
C ALA A 35 9.77 -0.78 5.55
N GLU A 36 8.77 -1.66 5.62
CA GLU A 36 7.56 -1.57 4.81
C GLU A 36 6.67 -0.37 5.13
N TYR A 37 6.86 0.25 6.27
CA TYR A 37 6.18 1.51 6.61
C TYR A 37 6.62 2.68 5.71
N LEU A 38 7.69 2.52 4.95
CA LEU A 38 8.16 3.52 3.99
C LEU A 38 7.54 3.37 2.60
N ASN A 39 6.64 2.43 2.40
CA ASN A 39 5.79 2.44 1.20
C ASN A 39 4.91 3.69 1.19
N PRO A 40 4.46 4.16 0.00
CA PRO A 40 3.67 5.40 -0.09
C PRO A 40 2.40 5.41 0.76
N GLY A 41 1.73 4.28 0.93
CA GLY A 41 0.56 4.16 1.81
C GLY A 41 0.90 3.78 3.24
N GLY A 42 2.17 3.60 3.55
CA GLY A 42 2.66 3.37 4.90
C GLY A 42 2.70 1.92 5.36
N SER A 43 2.46 0.94 4.50
CA SER A 43 2.49 -0.47 4.91
C SER A 43 2.85 -1.41 3.77
N VAL A 44 3.09 -2.67 4.13
CA VAL A 44 3.33 -3.75 3.16
C VAL A 44 2.12 -3.97 2.24
N LYS A 45 0.94 -3.54 2.64
CA LYS A 45 -0.29 -3.75 1.86
C LYS A 45 -0.29 -2.97 0.55
N ASP A 46 0.55 -1.97 0.38
CA ASP A 46 0.72 -1.29 -0.89
C ASP A 46 1.18 -2.25 -1.98
N ARG A 47 2.02 -3.23 -1.63
CA ARG A 47 2.46 -4.26 -2.58
C ARG A 47 1.29 -5.11 -3.06
N ALA A 48 0.43 -5.53 -2.14
CA ALA A 48 -0.77 -6.30 -2.47
C ALA A 48 -1.73 -5.47 -3.31
N ALA A 49 -1.96 -4.23 -2.94
CA ALA A 49 -2.83 -3.32 -3.68
C ALA A 49 -2.36 -3.14 -5.12
N LEU A 50 -1.06 -2.93 -5.30
CA LEU A 50 -0.49 -2.77 -6.64
C LEU A 50 -0.66 -4.04 -7.47
N ALA A 51 -0.41 -5.21 -6.88
CA ALA A 51 -0.55 -6.48 -7.58
C ALA A 51 -2.01 -6.74 -7.99
N LEU A 52 -2.95 -6.44 -7.11
CA LEU A 52 -4.38 -6.59 -7.39
C LEU A 52 -4.83 -5.72 -8.55
N ILE A 53 -4.43 -4.45 -8.54
CA ILE A 53 -4.80 -3.52 -9.62
C ILE A 53 -4.16 -3.95 -10.94
N LYS A 54 -2.89 -4.29 -10.94
CA LYS A 54 -2.20 -4.74 -12.15
C LYS A 54 -2.82 -6.01 -12.72
N ASP A 55 -3.15 -6.97 -11.87
CA ASP A 55 -3.79 -8.21 -12.29
C ASP A 55 -5.15 -7.92 -12.94
N ALA A 56 -5.94 -7.05 -12.32
CA ALA A 56 -7.23 -6.65 -12.88
C ALA A 56 -7.08 -5.96 -14.24
N GLN A 57 -6.06 -5.13 -14.40
CA GLN A 57 -5.77 -4.47 -15.68
C GLN A 57 -5.37 -5.49 -16.75
N GLU A 58 -4.48 -6.42 -16.43
CA GLU A 58 -4.03 -7.45 -17.37
C GLU A 58 -5.17 -8.34 -17.83
N LYS A 59 -6.08 -8.68 -16.92
CA LYS A 59 -7.25 -9.50 -17.22
C LYS A 59 -8.41 -8.72 -17.81
N LYS A 60 -8.24 -7.43 -18.01
CA LYS A 60 -9.25 -6.52 -18.55
C LYS A 60 -10.54 -6.52 -17.71
N LEU A 61 -10.41 -6.71 -16.40
CA LEU A 61 -11.54 -6.67 -15.47
C LEU A 61 -11.90 -5.24 -15.07
N ILE A 62 -11.00 -4.30 -15.30
CA ILE A 62 -11.24 -2.89 -15.03
C ILE A 62 -10.79 -2.07 -16.22
N SER A 63 -11.60 -1.09 -16.60
CA SER A 63 -11.28 -0.16 -17.67
C SER A 63 -10.93 1.21 -17.12
N GLU A 64 -10.39 2.08 -17.96
CA GLU A 64 -10.04 3.45 -17.60
C GLU A 64 -11.21 4.16 -16.93
N GLY A 65 -10.95 4.82 -15.81
CA GLY A 65 -11.97 5.50 -15.03
C GLY A 65 -12.86 4.57 -14.21
N GLY A 66 -12.53 3.30 -14.14
CA GLY A 66 -13.32 2.31 -13.41
C GLY A 66 -13.33 2.50 -11.92
N ILE A 67 -14.10 1.68 -11.24
CA ILE A 67 -14.28 1.75 -9.79
C ILE A 67 -13.70 0.50 -9.13
N VAL A 68 -12.86 0.68 -8.13
CA VAL A 68 -12.33 -0.39 -7.29
C VAL A 68 -13.13 -0.40 -5.98
N VAL A 69 -13.69 -1.55 -5.64
CA VAL A 69 -14.44 -1.71 -4.40
C VAL A 69 -13.81 -2.83 -3.59
N GLU A 70 -13.50 -2.58 -2.32
CA GLU A 70 -12.87 -3.56 -1.46
C GLU A 70 -13.41 -3.49 -0.04
N GLY A 71 -13.66 -4.67 0.54
CA GLY A 71 -14.00 -4.79 1.95
C GLY A 71 -12.73 -4.98 2.77
N THR A 72 -12.34 -3.95 3.49
CA THR A 72 -11.10 -3.99 4.29
C THR A 72 -11.21 -3.05 5.48
N ALA A 73 -10.50 -3.36 6.54
CA ALA A 73 -10.54 -2.56 7.76
C ALA A 73 -9.31 -1.66 7.94
N GLY A 74 -8.38 -1.64 6.99
CA GLY A 74 -7.15 -0.89 7.25
C GLY A 74 -6.25 -0.67 6.06
N ASN A 75 -5.03 -1.14 6.19
CA ASN A 75 -3.93 -0.78 5.29
C ASN A 75 -4.12 -1.18 3.83
N THR A 76 -4.83 -2.25 3.56
CA THR A 76 -5.15 -2.61 2.16
C THR A 76 -6.03 -1.54 1.53
N GLY A 77 -7.01 -1.02 2.28
CA GLY A 77 -7.86 0.07 1.82
C GLY A 77 -7.06 1.33 1.53
N ILE A 78 -6.13 1.68 2.41
CA ILE A 78 -5.24 2.84 2.22
C ILE A 78 -4.43 2.67 0.94
N GLY A 79 -3.82 1.50 0.75
CA GLY A 79 -3.04 1.21 -0.45
C GLY A 79 -3.87 1.28 -1.73
N LEU A 80 -5.05 0.69 -1.73
CA LEU A 80 -5.95 0.72 -2.89
C LEU A 80 -6.41 2.13 -3.22
N CYS A 81 -6.73 2.94 -2.19
CA CYS A 81 -7.12 4.33 -2.41
C CYS A 81 -6.00 5.14 -3.04
N LEU A 82 -4.79 5.02 -2.51
CA LEU A 82 -3.64 5.77 -3.01
C LEU A 82 -3.28 5.37 -4.43
N LEU A 83 -3.13 4.07 -4.68
CA LEU A 83 -2.72 3.56 -5.98
C LEU A 83 -3.83 3.67 -7.01
N GLY A 84 -5.07 3.40 -6.60
CA GLY A 84 -6.23 3.57 -7.47
C GLY A 84 -6.36 5.02 -7.93
N ASN A 85 -6.24 5.95 -7.01
CA ASN A 85 -6.29 7.38 -7.35
C ASN A 85 -5.16 7.78 -8.30
N SER A 86 -3.96 7.26 -8.07
CA SER A 86 -2.80 7.53 -8.94
C SER A 86 -3.01 7.03 -10.37
N LEU A 87 -3.81 5.98 -10.54
CA LEU A 87 -4.13 5.40 -11.86
C LEU A 87 -5.44 5.91 -12.46
N GLY A 88 -6.10 6.84 -11.79
CA GLY A 88 -7.35 7.43 -12.29
C GLY A 88 -8.59 6.61 -11.97
N TYR A 89 -8.53 5.64 -11.08
CA TYR A 89 -9.70 4.88 -10.64
C TYR A 89 -10.34 5.52 -9.42
N LYS A 90 -11.66 5.38 -9.32
CA LYS A 90 -12.38 5.71 -8.10
C LYS A 90 -12.31 4.49 -7.17
N THR A 91 -12.03 4.72 -5.91
CA THR A 91 -11.94 3.65 -4.92
C THR A 91 -13.01 3.81 -3.85
N ILE A 92 -13.71 2.72 -3.58
CA ILE A 92 -14.74 2.65 -2.53
C ILE A 92 -14.31 1.57 -1.54
N ILE A 93 -14.12 1.95 -0.29
CA ILE A 93 -13.75 1.02 0.76
C ILE A 93 -14.95 0.82 1.68
N VAL A 94 -15.34 -0.45 1.81
CA VAL A 94 -16.39 -0.86 2.74
C VAL A 94 -15.71 -1.39 3.98
N THR A 95 -15.91 -0.73 5.11
CA THR A 95 -15.20 -1.06 6.33
C THR A 95 -16.10 -0.86 7.55
N VAL A 96 -15.68 -1.42 8.68
CA VAL A 96 -16.35 -1.18 9.95
C VAL A 96 -15.92 0.15 10.54
N SER A 97 -16.80 0.75 11.32
CA SER A 97 -16.54 2.03 11.95
C SER A 97 -15.94 1.82 13.34
N TYR A 98 -14.62 1.96 13.43
CA TYR A 98 -13.92 1.97 14.71
C TYR A 98 -13.37 3.36 14.99
N THR A 99 -13.51 3.81 16.23
CA THR A 99 -13.05 5.15 16.61
C THR A 99 -11.54 5.34 16.53
N HIS A 100 -10.79 4.27 16.66
CA HIS A 100 -9.32 4.31 16.59
C HIS A 100 -8.78 4.19 15.17
N LEU A 101 -9.63 3.90 14.18
CA LEU A 101 -9.21 3.75 12.80
C LEU A 101 -9.29 5.09 12.08
N THR A 102 -8.13 5.55 11.61
CA THR A 102 -8.04 6.80 10.87
C THR A 102 -7.53 6.50 9.47
N LEU A 103 -8.32 6.83 8.46
CA LEU A 103 -7.94 6.69 7.06
C LEU A 103 -7.78 8.09 6.44
N PRO A 104 -6.72 8.31 5.66
CA PRO A 104 -6.49 9.63 5.05
C PRO A 104 -7.40 9.93 3.86
N THR A 105 -8.23 8.99 3.46
CA THR A 105 -9.11 9.11 2.31
C THR A 105 -10.56 8.89 2.70
N THR A 106 -11.47 9.33 1.85
CA THR A 106 -12.90 9.10 2.02
C THR A 106 -13.24 7.63 1.74
N PHE A 107 -14.08 7.05 2.57
CA PHE A 107 -14.54 5.67 2.39
C PHE A 107 -16.03 5.58 2.66
N GLY A 108 -16.68 4.57 2.02
CA GLY A 108 -18.08 4.27 2.25
C GLY A 108 -18.25 3.22 3.34
N VAL A 109 -19.40 3.20 3.93
CA VAL A 109 -19.74 2.24 4.97
C VAL A 109 -20.82 1.31 4.47
#